data_af4f1acb4825c4a8266e5bbf4c73d990
#
_entry.id   af4f1acb4825c4a8266e5bbf4c73d990
#
_cell.length_a   1.000
_cell.length_b   1.000
_cell.length_c   1.000
_cell.angle_alpha   90.00
_cell.angle_beta   90.00
_cell.angle_gamma   90.00
#
_symmetry.space_group_name_H-M   'P 1'
#
loop_
_entity.id
_entity.type
_entity.pdbx_description
1 polymer ?
#
loop_
_entity_poly.entity_id
_entity_poly.type
_entity_poly.pdbx_seq_one_letter_code
_entity_poly.pdbx_strand_id
1 'polypeptide(L)'
;MIANMAFELSNEVIVTRDIAERGLRSGDVGTVVERHVVTGVAEEGYSVEFFDMTGNTVAVVTVAASALRLPTPADRPAVRALRA
;
A
#
# COMPACT_ATOMS: atom_id res chain seq x y z
N MET A 1 -19.68 -17.55 3.24
CA MET A 1 -18.76 -16.49 3.63
C MET A 1 -18.45 -15.60 2.45
N ILE A 2 -18.65 -14.36 2.60
CA ILE A 2 -18.37 -13.41 1.52
C ILE A 2 -16.93 -12.99 1.61
N ALA A 3 -16.21 -13.09 0.51
CA ALA A 3 -14.87 -12.55 0.46
C ALA A 3 -14.97 -11.05 0.59
N ASN A 4 -14.36 -10.49 1.62
CA ASN A 4 -14.34 -9.06 1.82
C ASN A 4 -13.22 -8.46 1.03
N MET A 5 -13.55 -7.39 0.32
CA MET A 5 -12.53 -6.55 -0.25
C MET A 5 -11.99 -5.69 0.88
N ALA A 6 -10.74 -5.93 1.25
CA ALA A 6 -10.13 -5.18 2.32
C ALA A 6 -10.03 -3.69 1.96
N PHE A 7 -9.76 -3.40 0.68
CA PHE A 7 -9.58 -2.02 0.22
C PHE A 7 -10.26 -1.83 -1.12
N GLU A 8 -10.62 -0.58 -1.40
CA GLU A 8 -11.22 -0.19 -2.66
C GLU A 8 -10.24 0.62 -3.48
N LEU A 9 -10.51 0.69 -4.79
CA LEU A 9 -9.71 1.55 -5.66
C LEU A 9 -9.78 2.98 -5.14
N SER A 10 -8.66 3.67 -5.25
CA SER A 10 -8.46 5.05 -4.78
C SER A 10 -8.38 5.21 -3.28
N ASN A 11 -8.50 4.14 -2.49
CA ASN A 11 -8.22 4.23 -1.07
C ASN A 11 -6.75 4.58 -0.84
N GLU A 12 -6.51 5.47 0.13
CA GLU A 12 -5.19 5.59 0.69
C GLU A 12 -4.95 4.42 1.63
N VAL A 13 -3.77 3.85 1.60
CA VAL A 13 -3.38 2.73 2.45
C VAL A 13 -1.99 2.97 3.01
N ILE A 14 -1.74 2.36 4.15
CA ILE A 14 -0.47 2.50 4.85
C ILE A 14 0.19 1.13 4.91
N VAL A 15 1.46 1.08 4.53
CA VAL A 15 2.26 -0.14 4.62
C VAL A 15 2.55 -0.42 6.09
N THR A 16 2.30 -1.65 6.53
CA THR A 16 2.36 -2.00 7.95
C THR A 16 3.66 -2.66 8.38
N ARG A 17 4.51 -3.02 7.42
CA ARG A 17 5.81 -3.64 7.69
C ARG A 17 6.78 -3.27 6.59
N ASP A 18 8.06 -3.38 6.89
CA ASP A 18 9.08 -3.13 5.87
C ASP A 18 9.03 -4.21 4.80
N ILE A 19 9.14 -3.80 3.54
CA ILE A 19 9.26 -4.70 2.40
C ILE A 19 10.50 -4.23 1.65
N ALA A 20 11.66 -4.64 2.16
CA ALA A 20 12.94 -4.10 1.73
C ALA A 20 13.22 -4.35 0.25
N GLU A 21 12.81 -5.51 -0.27
CA GLU A 21 13.03 -5.85 -1.67
C GLU A 21 12.23 -4.96 -2.62
N ARG A 22 11.25 -4.22 -2.10
CA ARG A 22 10.46 -3.26 -2.88
C ARG A 22 10.76 -1.82 -2.49
N GLY A 23 11.71 -1.61 -1.59
CA GLY A 23 12.04 -0.27 -1.13
C GLY A 23 10.97 0.37 -0.25
N LEU A 24 10.07 -0.43 0.33
CA LEU A 24 8.99 0.07 1.16
C LEU A 24 9.32 -0.09 2.63
N ARG A 25 8.83 0.86 3.42
CA ARG A 25 8.93 0.80 4.87
C ARG A 25 7.57 0.93 5.51
N SER A 26 7.45 0.35 6.69
CA SER A 26 6.28 0.55 7.53
C SER A 26 6.01 2.05 7.68
N GLY A 27 4.77 2.44 7.41
CA GLY A 27 4.38 3.85 7.45
C GLY A 27 4.32 4.52 6.09
N ASP A 28 4.84 3.90 5.04
CA ASP A 28 4.71 4.46 3.70
C ASP A 28 3.24 4.50 3.30
N VAL A 29 2.83 5.58 2.66
CA VAL A 29 1.45 5.81 2.26
C VAL A 29 1.35 5.80 0.75
N GLY A 30 0.38 5.09 0.23
CA GLY A 30 0.12 5.07 -1.21
C GLY A 30 -1.36 4.98 -1.50
N THR A 31 -1.68 4.93 -2.78
CA THR A 31 -3.07 4.88 -3.26
C THR A 31 -3.28 3.58 -4.01
N VAL A 32 -4.36 2.88 -3.67
CA VAL A 32 -4.73 1.63 -4.37
C VAL A 32 -5.18 1.98 -5.78
N VAL A 33 -4.50 1.40 -6.78
CA VAL A 33 -4.84 1.63 -8.19
C VAL A 33 -5.36 0.38 -8.88
N GLU A 34 -5.11 -0.80 -8.30
CA GLU A 34 -5.62 -2.05 -8.86
C GLU A 34 -5.71 -3.11 -7.77
N ARG A 35 -6.71 -3.98 -7.89
CA ARG A 35 -6.89 -5.11 -6.98
C ARG A 35 -6.65 -6.39 -7.75
N HIS A 36 -5.89 -7.29 -7.14
CA HIS A 36 -5.57 -8.58 -7.74
C HIS A 36 -6.16 -9.70 -6.90
N VAL A 37 -7.01 -10.49 -7.51
CA VAL A 37 -7.57 -11.69 -6.87
C VAL A 37 -7.07 -12.87 -7.69
N VAL A 38 -6.35 -13.78 -7.03
CA VAL A 38 -5.78 -14.95 -7.68
C VAL A 38 -6.44 -16.19 -7.08
N THR A 39 -7.00 -17.02 -7.94
CA THR A 39 -7.64 -18.27 -7.52
C THR A 39 -6.61 -19.16 -6.81
N GLY A 40 -7.00 -19.65 -5.63
CA GLY A 40 -6.14 -20.51 -4.84
C GLY A 40 -5.18 -19.78 -3.91
N VAL A 41 -5.15 -18.46 -3.97
CA VAL A 41 -4.33 -17.66 -3.05
C VAL A 41 -5.21 -17.17 -1.91
N ALA A 42 -4.69 -17.25 -0.68
CA ALA A 42 -5.47 -16.97 0.51
C ALA A 42 -5.86 -15.51 0.67
N GLU A 43 -5.09 -14.59 0.11
CA GLU A 43 -5.38 -13.16 0.28
C GLU A 43 -5.18 -12.40 -1.01
N GLU A 44 -5.84 -11.25 -1.07
CA GLU A 44 -5.75 -10.35 -2.21
C GLU A 44 -4.42 -9.61 -2.21
N GLY A 45 -3.99 -9.23 -3.40
CA GLY A 45 -2.90 -8.28 -3.57
C GLY A 45 -3.46 -6.99 -4.13
N TYR A 46 -2.75 -5.91 -3.90
CA TYR A 46 -3.14 -4.59 -4.40
C TYR A 46 -1.94 -3.93 -5.05
N SER A 47 -2.16 -3.35 -6.23
CA SER A 47 -1.16 -2.45 -6.79
C SER A 47 -1.37 -1.10 -6.12
N VAL A 48 -0.31 -0.61 -5.49
CA VAL A 48 -0.34 0.63 -4.73
C VAL A 48 0.65 1.60 -5.37
N GLU A 49 0.17 2.78 -5.67
CA GLU A 49 1.00 3.83 -6.26
C GLU A 49 1.51 4.74 -5.16
N PHE A 50 2.83 4.90 -5.12
CA PHE A 50 3.50 5.74 -4.13
C PHE A 50 4.01 7.00 -4.80
N PHE A 51 3.92 8.11 -4.09
CA PHE A 51 4.25 9.43 -4.62
C PHE A 51 5.33 10.08 -3.77
N ASP A 52 6.12 10.96 -4.41
CA ASP A 52 6.95 11.86 -3.63
C ASP A 52 6.11 13.03 -3.11
N MET A 53 6.73 13.90 -2.33
CA MET A 53 6.00 14.99 -1.68
C MET A 53 5.56 16.07 -2.67
N THR A 54 6.03 16.01 -3.90
CA THR A 54 5.62 16.95 -4.95
C THR A 54 4.59 16.36 -5.90
N GLY A 55 4.12 15.13 -5.61
CA GLY A 55 3.03 14.52 -6.35
C GLY A 55 3.45 13.66 -7.54
N ASN A 56 4.75 13.41 -7.70
CA ASN A 56 5.23 12.54 -8.78
C ASN A 56 5.19 11.08 -8.33
N THR A 57 4.77 10.20 -9.23
CA THR A 57 4.80 8.76 -8.97
C THR A 57 6.24 8.29 -8.88
N VAL A 58 6.58 7.63 -7.77
CA VAL A 58 7.92 7.08 -7.59
C VAL A 58 7.94 5.56 -7.71
N ALA A 59 6.81 4.91 -7.49
CA ALA A 59 6.72 3.46 -7.63
C ALA A 59 5.27 3.01 -7.70
N VAL A 60 5.02 1.90 -8.38
CA VAL A 60 3.77 1.17 -8.28
C VAL A 60 4.16 -0.25 -7.90
N VAL A 61 3.70 -0.72 -6.75
CA VAL A 61 4.14 -1.99 -6.17
C VAL A 61 2.92 -2.81 -5.79
N THR A 62 2.95 -4.10 -6.11
CA THR A 62 1.90 -5.02 -5.66
C THR A 62 2.22 -5.47 -4.25
N VAL A 63 1.29 -5.23 -3.34
CA VAL A 63 1.45 -5.49 -1.91
C VAL A 63 0.31 -6.37 -1.43
N ALA A 64 0.62 -7.37 -0.63
CA ALA A 64 -0.40 -8.24 -0.05
C ALA A 64 -1.29 -7.46 0.92
N ALA A 65 -2.56 -7.80 0.96
CA ALA A 65 -3.53 -7.12 1.82
C ALA A 65 -3.07 -7.09 3.29
N SER A 66 -2.44 -8.16 3.75
CA SER A 66 -1.98 -8.25 5.15
C SER A 66 -0.87 -7.27 5.49
N ALA A 67 -0.25 -6.65 4.49
CA ALA A 67 0.80 -5.66 4.70
C ALA A 67 0.29 -4.24 4.55
N LEU A 68 -1.03 -4.05 4.50
CA LEU A 68 -1.66 -2.75 4.31
C LEU A 68 -2.74 -2.55 5.36
N ARG A 69 -3.01 -1.28 5.69
CA ARG A 69 -4.16 -0.90 6.49
C ARG A 69 -4.69 0.46 6.04
N LEU A 70 -5.91 0.75 6.41
CA LEU A 70 -6.47 2.08 6.17
C LEU A 70 -5.94 3.09 7.19
N PRO A 71 -5.81 4.36 6.80
CA PRO A 71 -5.46 5.41 7.76
C PRO A 71 -6.56 5.60 8.81
N THR A 72 -6.18 6.09 9.97
CA THR A 72 -7.10 6.44 11.05
C THR A 72 -6.83 7.88 11.48
N PRO A 73 -7.76 8.49 12.25
CA PRO A 73 -7.54 9.85 12.76
C PRO A 73 -6.31 9.99 13.67
N ALA A 74 -5.80 8.88 14.18
CA ALA A 74 -4.61 8.89 15.02
C ALA A 74 -3.30 8.96 14.23
N ASP A 75 -3.37 8.71 12.94
CA ASP A 75 -2.17 8.67 12.11
C ASP A 75 -1.67 10.07 11.81
N ARG A 76 -0.36 10.21 11.79
CA ARG A 76 0.32 11.45 11.41
C ARG A 76 1.33 11.12 10.33
N PRO A 77 1.37 11.91 9.25
CA PRO A 77 2.36 11.68 8.21
C PRO A 77 3.77 11.93 8.73
N ALA A 78 4.70 11.14 8.24
CA ALA A 78 6.12 11.33 8.50
C ALA A 78 6.85 11.27 7.18
N VAL A 79 7.95 12.00 7.08
CA VAL A 79 8.70 12.13 5.84
C VAL A 79 10.02 11.38 5.98
N ARG A 80 10.36 10.60 4.95
CA ARG A 80 11.69 10.03 4.83
C ARG A 80 12.22 10.28 3.42
N ALA A 81 13.49 10.57 3.32
CA ALA A 81 14.12 10.76 2.03
C ALA A 81 14.62 9.43 1.51
N LEU A 82 14.44 9.19 0.21
CA LEU A 82 15.05 8.05 -0.45
C LEU A 82 16.54 8.32 -0.62
N ARG A 83 17.33 7.30 -0.36
CA ARG A 83 18.76 7.36 -0.62
C ARG A 83 19.05 6.81 -2.00
N ALA A 84 19.82 7.54 -2.74
CA ALA A 84 20.27 7.09 -4.05
C ALA A 84 21.29 5.96 -3.90
#